data_9b00c1003916ffcdbc36decae12ab418
#
_entry.id   9b00c1003916ffcdbc36decae12ab418
#
_cell.length_a   1.000
_cell.length_b   1.000
_cell.length_c   1.000
_cell.angle_alpha   90.00
_cell.angle_beta   90.00
_cell.angle_gamma   90.00
#
_symmetry.space_group_name_H-M   'P 1'
#
loop_
_entity.id
_entity.type
_entity.pdbx_description
1 polymer ?
#
loop_
_entity_poly.entity_id
_entity_poly.type
_entity_poly.pdbx_seq_one_letter_code
_entity_poly.pdbx_strand_id
1 'polypeptide(L)'
;EKSGYNVTYSVLNAAEYGVPQKRERVIIVGFRKDLNIQFSFPDVILKKEDLYEPLSSVIEKSVDEKYFFSERAVAGMMRNRESMNKGRAQDVTKPCNTVGAHLAKVSLNSTDPVLKVGERYRRFTPREVARIQSFPENFKLIGSETAQYRALGNAIPPVMFWYVANSVCRHLDLENK
;
A
#
# COMPACT_ATOMS: atom_id res chain seq x y z
N GLU A 1 15.98 -24.61 -5.00
CA GLU A 1 16.14 -25.68 -6.03
C GLU A 1 16.03 -27.09 -5.47
N LYS A 2 16.30 -27.34 -4.17
CA LYS A 2 16.15 -28.66 -3.53
C LYS A 2 14.70 -29.03 -3.22
N SER A 3 13.74 -28.08 -3.27
CA SER A 3 12.36 -28.26 -2.84
C SER A 3 11.40 -28.85 -3.89
N GLY A 4 11.89 -29.15 -5.11
CA GLY A 4 11.02 -29.66 -6.19
C GLY A 4 10.20 -28.58 -6.92
N TYR A 5 10.53 -27.28 -6.76
CA TYR A 5 9.88 -26.17 -7.42
C TYR A 5 10.82 -25.41 -8.36
N ASN A 6 10.25 -24.94 -9.47
CA ASN A 6 10.83 -23.86 -10.28
C ASN A 6 10.34 -22.55 -9.66
N VAL A 7 11.29 -21.71 -9.18
CA VAL A 7 10.98 -20.50 -8.43
C VAL A 7 11.40 -19.27 -9.24
N THR A 8 10.46 -18.34 -9.38
CA THR A 8 10.68 -17.03 -10.00
C THR A 8 10.31 -15.96 -8.98
N TYR A 9 11.06 -14.86 -8.91
CA TYR A 9 10.74 -13.74 -8.02
C TYR A 9 10.93 -12.41 -8.75
N SER A 10 10.18 -11.40 -8.30
CA SER A 10 10.30 -10.03 -8.76
C SER A 10 9.96 -9.05 -7.65
N VAL A 11 10.51 -7.85 -7.72
CA VAL A 11 10.07 -6.71 -6.90
C VAL A 11 9.01 -5.95 -7.69
N LEU A 12 7.81 -5.88 -7.15
CA LEU A 12 6.70 -5.17 -7.78
C LEU A 12 6.35 -3.93 -6.96
N ASN A 13 6.12 -2.80 -7.64
CA ASN A 13 5.62 -1.57 -7.05
C ASN A 13 4.11 -1.44 -7.29
N ALA A 14 3.32 -1.36 -6.21
CA ALA A 14 1.88 -1.30 -6.30
C ALA A 14 1.35 -0.13 -7.15
N ALA A 15 2.05 1.02 -7.16
CA ALA A 15 1.66 2.17 -7.96
C ALA A 15 1.64 1.88 -9.48
N GLU A 16 2.49 0.97 -9.95
CA GLU A 16 2.55 0.55 -11.35
C GLU A 16 1.34 -0.27 -11.80
N TYR A 17 0.52 -0.70 -10.83
CA TYR A 17 -0.70 -1.48 -11.03
C TYR A 17 -1.98 -0.70 -10.67
N GLY A 18 -1.91 0.64 -10.60
CA GLY A 18 -3.07 1.50 -10.34
C GLY A 18 -3.46 1.59 -8.86
N VAL A 19 -2.56 1.22 -7.94
CA VAL A 19 -2.76 1.40 -6.51
C VAL A 19 -2.25 2.80 -6.11
N PRO A 20 -3.00 3.63 -5.37
CA PRO A 20 -2.56 4.99 -5.00
C PRO A 20 -1.50 4.98 -3.89
N GLN A 21 -0.52 4.07 -4.01
CA GLN A 21 0.56 3.89 -3.03
C GLN A 21 1.84 3.38 -3.71
N LYS A 22 2.96 4.04 -3.45
CA LYS A 22 4.30 3.52 -3.74
C LYS A 22 4.66 2.47 -2.67
N ARG A 23 4.45 1.20 -3.02
CA ARG A 23 4.71 0.05 -2.14
C ARG A 23 5.40 -1.05 -2.90
N GLU A 24 6.69 -1.22 -2.65
CA GLU A 24 7.47 -2.30 -3.24
C GLU A 24 7.40 -3.56 -2.38
N ARG A 25 7.19 -4.69 -3.03
CA ARG A 25 7.19 -6.01 -2.39
C ARG A 25 7.88 -7.03 -3.26
N VAL A 26 8.71 -7.85 -2.64
CA VAL A 26 9.23 -9.06 -3.28
C VAL A 26 8.07 -10.07 -3.34
N ILE A 27 7.72 -10.47 -4.54
CA ILE A 27 6.76 -11.55 -4.78
C ILE A 27 7.54 -12.75 -5.30
N ILE A 28 7.27 -13.91 -4.71
CA ILE A 28 7.91 -15.18 -5.06
C ILE A 28 6.81 -16.13 -5.54
N VAL A 29 6.96 -16.69 -6.73
CA VAL A 29 6.06 -17.68 -7.30
C VAL A 29 6.82 -18.95 -7.56
N GLY A 30 6.28 -20.10 -7.13
CA GLY A 30 6.89 -21.42 -7.33
C GLY A 30 5.91 -22.39 -7.96
N PHE A 31 6.26 -22.93 -9.12
CA PHE A 31 5.57 -24.06 -9.74
C PHE A 31 6.31 -25.36 -9.48
N ARG A 32 5.60 -26.46 -9.21
CA ARG A 32 6.21 -27.76 -9.09
C ARG A 32 6.90 -28.11 -10.41
N LYS A 33 8.06 -28.76 -10.33
CA LYS A 33 8.89 -29.08 -11.51
C LYS A 33 8.20 -30.01 -12.50
N ASP A 34 7.36 -30.91 -11.99
CA ASP A 34 6.60 -31.86 -12.81
C ASP A 34 5.57 -31.20 -13.72
N LEU A 35 5.16 -29.95 -13.42
CA LEU A 35 4.26 -29.17 -14.27
C LEU A 35 4.99 -28.54 -15.47
N ASN A 36 6.30 -28.51 -15.49
CA ASN A 36 7.14 -27.94 -16.56
C ASN A 36 6.79 -26.48 -16.96
N ILE A 37 6.20 -25.70 -16.05
CA ILE A 37 5.75 -24.32 -16.29
C ILE A 37 6.90 -23.34 -16.19
N GLN A 38 7.06 -22.50 -17.21
CA GLN A 38 7.94 -21.34 -17.24
C GLN A 38 7.12 -20.09 -16.91
N PHE A 39 7.20 -19.61 -15.66
CA PHE A 39 6.40 -18.47 -15.20
C PHE A 39 7.06 -17.14 -15.54
N SER A 40 6.26 -16.17 -16.00
CA SER A 40 6.61 -14.76 -16.11
C SER A 40 5.65 -13.89 -15.31
N PHE A 41 6.20 -12.89 -14.61
CA PHE A 41 5.38 -11.90 -13.93
C PHE A 41 4.58 -11.05 -14.94
N PRO A 42 3.41 -10.51 -14.54
CA PRO A 42 2.66 -9.60 -15.38
C PRO A 42 3.45 -8.33 -15.67
N ASP A 43 3.30 -7.81 -16.88
CA ASP A 43 3.84 -6.50 -17.23
C ASP A 43 3.23 -5.41 -16.37
N VAL A 44 4.00 -4.36 -16.09
CA VAL A 44 3.49 -3.15 -15.46
C VAL A 44 2.48 -2.44 -16.36
N ILE A 45 1.38 -1.96 -15.79
CA ILE A 45 0.31 -1.29 -16.53
C ILE A 45 0.63 0.17 -16.74
N LEU A 46 1.12 0.83 -15.69
CA LEU A 46 1.47 2.24 -15.68
C LEU A 46 3.00 2.38 -15.71
N LYS A 47 3.53 2.67 -16.89
CA LYS A 47 5.00 2.75 -17.12
C LYS A 47 5.62 4.08 -16.73
N LYS A 48 4.81 5.09 -16.42
CA LYS A 48 5.27 6.44 -16.07
C LYS A 48 4.63 6.92 -14.79
N GLU A 49 5.41 7.60 -13.94
CA GLU A 49 4.95 8.08 -12.64
C GLU A 49 3.82 9.12 -12.71
N ASP A 50 3.72 9.89 -13.79
CA ASP A 50 2.65 10.85 -14.05
C ASP A 50 1.28 10.19 -14.31
N LEU A 51 1.27 8.89 -14.59
CA LEU A 51 0.06 8.09 -14.76
C LEU A 51 -0.39 7.38 -13.49
N TYR A 52 0.38 7.48 -12.41
CA TYR A 52 0.04 6.81 -11.16
C TYR A 52 -1.19 7.44 -10.50
N GLU A 53 -1.99 6.60 -9.86
CA GLU A 53 -3.19 7.04 -9.16
C GLU A 53 -2.84 7.97 -7.98
N PRO A 54 -3.33 9.21 -7.96
CA PRO A 54 -3.00 10.16 -6.92
C PRO A 54 -3.73 9.85 -5.62
N LEU A 55 -3.12 10.21 -4.48
CA LEU A 55 -3.71 10.04 -3.17
C LEU A 55 -5.05 10.79 -3.01
N SER A 56 -5.22 11.91 -3.72
CA SER A 56 -6.46 12.71 -3.70
C SER A 56 -7.71 11.93 -4.12
N SER A 57 -7.55 10.87 -4.93
CA SER A 57 -8.67 10.04 -5.39
C SER A 57 -9.36 9.24 -4.28
N VAL A 58 -8.66 9.00 -3.15
CA VAL A 58 -9.12 8.10 -2.08
C VAL A 58 -9.33 8.78 -0.73
N ILE A 59 -9.07 10.10 -0.64
CA ILE A 59 -9.21 10.87 0.60
C ILE A 59 -10.68 11.22 0.85
N GLU A 60 -11.10 11.08 2.11
CA GLU A 60 -12.43 11.50 2.57
C GLU A 60 -12.51 13.03 2.69
N LYS A 61 -13.62 13.60 2.18
CA LYS A 61 -13.87 15.05 2.21
C LYS A 61 -14.11 15.58 3.64
N SER A 62 -14.65 14.75 4.51
CA SER A 62 -14.93 15.07 5.90
C SER A 62 -14.60 13.87 6.79
N VAL A 63 -13.92 14.10 7.89
CA VAL A 63 -13.52 13.07 8.86
C VAL A 63 -13.78 13.56 10.27
N ASP A 64 -13.92 12.62 11.21
CA ASP A 64 -14.06 12.90 12.63
C ASP A 64 -12.84 13.65 13.17
N GLU A 65 -13.07 14.59 14.10
CA GLU A 65 -12.05 15.41 14.77
C GLU A 65 -10.95 14.57 15.45
N LYS A 66 -11.26 13.37 15.90
CA LYS A 66 -10.31 12.43 16.52
C LYS A 66 -9.12 12.04 15.64
N TYR A 67 -9.21 12.26 14.31
CA TYR A 67 -8.10 11.99 13.38
C TYR A 67 -7.12 13.14 13.29
N PHE A 68 -7.50 14.35 13.72
CA PHE A 68 -6.60 15.50 13.73
C PHE A 68 -5.62 15.45 14.91
N PHE A 69 -4.40 15.92 14.66
CA PHE A 69 -3.38 16.01 15.69
C PHE A 69 -3.53 17.31 16.49
N SER A 70 -3.24 17.24 17.78
CA SER A 70 -3.12 18.45 18.62
C SER A 70 -1.93 19.29 18.18
N GLU A 71 -1.96 20.60 18.47
CA GLU A 71 -0.86 21.52 18.19
C GLU A 71 0.47 21.04 18.78
N ARG A 72 0.44 20.49 20.00
CA ARG A 72 1.62 19.92 20.65
C ARG A 72 2.19 18.73 19.85
N ALA A 73 1.35 17.86 19.32
CA ALA A 73 1.78 16.74 18.49
C ALA A 73 2.37 17.23 17.16
N VAL A 74 1.75 18.24 16.53
CA VAL A 74 2.25 18.87 15.29
C VAL A 74 3.60 19.52 15.54
N ALA A 75 3.76 20.33 16.60
CA ALA A 75 5.04 20.93 16.94
C ALA A 75 6.15 19.89 17.14
N GLY A 76 5.80 18.73 17.74
CA GLY A 76 6.72 17.62 17.87
C GLY A 76 7.12 16.99 16.52
N MET A 77 6.17 16.83 15.60
CA MET A 77 6.42 16.31 14.25
C MET A 77 7.27 17.25 13.39
N MET A 78 7.17 18.57 13.64
CA MET A 78 7.91 19.61 12.90
C MET A 78 9.31 19.86 13.42
N ARG A 79 9.66 19.36 14.61
CA ARG A 79 11.01 19.51 15.14
C ARG A 79 12.03 18.90 14.19
N ASN A 80 13.02 19.73 13.85
CA ASN A 80 14.04 19.39 12.88
C ASN A 80 14.99 18.33 13.46
N ARG A 81 14.85 17.08 13.02
CA ARG A 81 15.87 16.04 13.19
C ARG A 81 16.30 15.61 11.78
N GLU A 82 17.59 15.57 11.53
CA GLU A 82 18.16 15.22 10.21
C GLU A 82 17.66 13.88 9.65
N SER A 83 17.30 12.95 10.54
CA SER A 83 16.81 11.61 10.19
C SER A 83 15.29 11.50 9.94
N MET A 84 14.54 12.59 10.02
CA MET A 84 13.07 12.56 9.91
C MET A 84 12.58 13.41 8.75
N ASN A 85 11.68 12.86 7.95
CA ASN A 85 10.96 13.61 6.92
C ASN A 85 10.19 14.76 7.57
N LYS A 86 10.62 16.02 7.30
CA LYS A 86 9.96 17.22 7.81
C LYS A 86 8.48 17.19 7.47
N GLY A 87 7.64 17.26 8.52
CA GLY A 87 6.20 17.37 8.39
C GLY A 87 5.47 16.12 7.87
N ARG A 88 6.13 15.17 7.25
CA ARG A 88 5.59 13.90 6.72
C ARG A 88 4.27 14.00 5.96
N ALA A 89 3.81 15.23 5.66
CA ALA A 89 2.60 15.43 4.88
C ALA A 89 2.79 14.92 3.46
N GLN A 90 1.82 14.11 3.02
CA GLN A 90 1.84 13.56 1.68
C GLN A 90 1.43 14.62 0.65
N ASP A 91 2.09 14.61 -0.48
CA ASP A 91 1.63 15.32 -1.68
C ASP A 91 0.43 14.54 -2.24
N VAL A 92 -0.76 15.14 -2.11
CA VAL A 92 -2.01 14.49 -2.52
C VAL A 92 -2.15 14.32 -4.03
N THR A 93 -1.32 14.99 -4.82
CA THR A 93 -1.28 14.84 -6.30
C THR A 93 -0.47 13.63 -6.76
N LYS A 94 0.19 12.93 -5.82
CA LYS A 94 1.03 11.76 -6.06
C LYS A 94 0.51 10.55 -5.28
N PRO A 95 0.94 9.33 -5.62
CA PRO A 95 0.67 8.15 -4.80
C PRO A 95 1.22 8.34 -3.38
N CYS A 96 0.50 7.82 -2.39
CA CYS A 96 0.94 7.80 -1.00
C CYS A 96 2.25 7.01 -0.84
N ASN A 97 3.08 7.39 0.12
CA ASN A 97 4.15 6.53 0.59
C ASN A 97 3.57 5.28 1.27
N THR A 98 4.39 4.24 1.43
CA THR A 98 3.95 2.99 2.05
C THR A 98 3.27 3.24 3.40
N VAL A 99 2.01 2.82 3.53
CA VAL A 99 1.29 2.79 4.80
C VAL A 99 1.71 1.55 5.61
N GLY A 100 2.05 1.77 6.88
CA GLY A 100 2.53 0.73 7.80
C GLY A 100 1.45 0.20 8.73
N ALA A 101 1.82 -0.78 9.56
CA ALA A 101 0.92 -1.39 10.56
C ALA A 101 0.69 -0.51 11.81
N HIS A 102 1.42 0.59 11.95
CA HIS A 102 1.46 1.41 13.16
C HIS A 102 0.71 2.75 13.05
N LEU A 103 -0.06 2.96 11.99
CA LEU A 103 -0.82 4.19 11.72
C LEU A 103 -1.81 4.59 12.83
N ALA A 104 -2.21 3.66 13.70
CA ALA A 104 -3.02 3.97 14.87
C ALA A 104 -2.29 4.89 15.86
N LYS A 105 -0.97 4.77 15.93
CA LYS A 105 -0.09 5.51 16.85
C LYS A 105 1.03 6.18 16.05
N VAL A 106 0.69 7.23 15.31
CA VAL A 106 1.71 8.05 14.65
C VAL A 106 2.58 8.68 15.72
N SER A 107 3.79 8.14 15.89
CA SER A 107 4.75 8.67 16.87
C SER A 107 5.65 9.71 16.22
N LEU A 108 6.30 10.53 17.06
CA LEU A 108 7.24 11.54 16.60
C LEU A 108 8.42 10.95 15.80
N ASN A 109 8.73 9.68 16.04
CA ASN A 109 9.83 8.96 15.39
C ASN A 109 9.35 8.01 14.28
N SER A 110 8.04 8.01 13.98
CA SER A 110 7.46 7.19 12.93
C SER A 110 7.71 7.81 11.55
N THR A 111 7.89 6.99 10.54
CA THR A 111 7.92 7.38 9.13
C THR A 111 6.53 7.30 8.47
N ASP A 112 5.49 7.00 9.26
CA ASP A 112 4.13 6.87 8.75
C ASP A 112 3.64 8.16 8.11
N PRO A 113 2.98 8.08 6.95
CA PRO A 113 2.49 9.24 6.23
C PRO A 113 1.33 9.92 6.97
N VAL A 114 1.24 11.24 6.85
CA VAL A 114 0.15 12.06 7.38
C VAL A 114 -0.42 12.97 6.30
N LEU A 115 -1.61 13.52 6.53
CA LEU A 115 -2.24 14.52 5.66
C LEU A 115 -2.15 15.92 6.27
N LYS A 116 -1.92 16.92 5.41
CA LYS A 116 -2.16 18.33 5.73
C LYS A 116 -3.49 18.76 5.12
N VAL A 117 -4.39 19.31 5.94
CA VAL A 117 -5.71 19.81 5.52
C VAL A 117 -5.82 21.25 6.02
N GLY A 118 -5.70 22.23 5.12
CA GLY A 118 -5.51 23.62 5.49
C GLY A 118 -4.25 23.77 6.35
N GLU A 119 -4.37 24.37 7.54
CA GLU A 119 -3.25 24.54 8.48
C GLU A 119 -3.11 23.38 9.48
N ARG A 120 -3.98 22.37 9.40
CA ARG A 120 -4.04 21.26 10.35
C ARG A 120 -3.46 19.98 9.75
N TYR A 121 -2.99 19.09 10.62
CA TYR A 121 -2.48 17.79 10.25
C TYR A 121 -3.35 16.69 10.84
N ARG A 122 -3.53 15.60 10.08
CA ARG A 122 -4.29 14.44 10.54
C ARG A 122 -3.67 13.12 10.08
N ARG A 123 -4.00 12.06 10.78
CA ARG A 123 -3.77 10.70 10.31
C ARG A 123 -4.85 10.29 9.30
N PHE A 124 -4.58 9.29 8.51
CA PHE A 124 -5.58 8.65 7.66
C PHE A 124 -6.64 7.95 8.52
N THR A 125 -7.88 7.88 8.02
CA THR A 125 -8.90 6.99 8.60
C THR A 125 -8.61 5.53 8.18
N PRO A 126 -9.14 4.52 8.88
CA PRO A 126 -9.02 3.13 8.44
C PRO A 126 -9.60 2.91 7.03
N ARG A 127 -10.68 3.62 6.66
CA ARG A 127 -11.27 3.53 5.33
C ARG A 127 -10.35 4.12 4.25
N GLU A 128 -9.73 5.24 4.50
CA GLU A 128 -8.71 5.80 3.59
C GLU A 128 -7.53 4.84 3.42
N VAL A 129 -7.04 4.22 4.50
CA VAL A 129 -5.97 3.22 4.42
C VAL A 129 -6.40 2.01 3.60
N ALA A 130 -7.65 1.55 3.74
CA ALA A 130 -8.18 0.48 2.91
C ALA A 130 -8.19 0.85 1.42
N ARG A 131 -8.62 2.06 1.07
CA ARG A 131 -8.60 2.58 -0.31
C ARG A 131 -7.17 2.75 -0.83
N ILE A 132 -6.25 3.30 -0.02
CA ILE A 132 -4.82 3.41 -0.36
C ILE A 132 -4.21 2.04 -0.66
N GLN A 133 -4.64 1.01 0.04
CA GLN A 133 -4.25 -0.40 -0.19
C GLN A 133 -5.06 -1.06 -1.32
N SER A 134 -5.94 -0.34 -2.01
CA SER A 134 -6.81 -0.85 -3.07
C SER A 134 -7.87 -1.88 -2.63
N PHE A 135 -8.26 -1.92 -1.36
CA PHE A 135 -9.41 -2.71 -0.94
C PHE A 135 -10.70 -2.09 -1.50
N PRO A 136 -11.67 -2.92 -1.96
CA PRO A 136 -12.92 -2.39 -2.50
C PRO A 136 -13.77 -1.71 -1.41
N GLU A 137 -14.63 -0.77 -1.82
CA GLU A 137 -15.40 0.06 -0.88
C GLU A 137 -16.32 -0.76 0.04
N ASN A 138 -16.85 -1.88 -0.46
CA ASN A 138 -17.71 -2.79 0.29
C ASN A 138 -16.94 -3.73 1.23
N PHE A 139 -15.60 -3.66 1.28
CA PHE A 139 -14.80 -4.47 2.18
C PHE A 139 -15.08 -4.05 3.63
N LYS A 140 -15.54 -4.99 4.45
CA LYS A 140 -15.90 -4.75 5.85
C LYS A 140 -14.64 -4.69 6.73
N LEU A 141 -14.42 -3.56 7.36
CA LEU A 141 -13.39 -3.39 8.38
C LEU A 141 -13.95 -3.83 9.73
N ILE A 142 -13.34 -4.85 10.34
CA ILE A 142 -13.83 -5.48 11.58
C ILE A 142 -12.82 -5.26 12.71
N GLY A 143 -13.32 -5.18 13.94
CA GLY A 143 -12.51 -5.02 15.14
C GLY A 143 -12.18 -3.56 15.47
N SER A 144 -11.29 -3.34 16.44
CA SER A 144 -10.85 -2.01 16.83
C SER A 144 -10.09 -1.29 15.71
N GLU A 145 -10.09 0.05 15.69
CA GLU A 145 -9.30 0.83 14.72
C GLU A 145 -7.82 0.39 14.70
N THR A 146 -7.23 0.11 15.86
CA THR A 146 -5.85 -0.37 15.94
C THR A 146 -5.66 -1.70 15.22
N ALA A 147 -6.62 -2.63 15.35
CA ALA A 147 -6.58 -3.90 14.65
C ALA A 147 -6.75 -3.71 13.14
N GLN A 148 -7.64 -2.80 12.71
CA GLN A 148 -7.86 -2.46 11.31
C GLN A 148 -6.59 -1.88 10.66
N TYR A 149 -5.94 -0.88 11.28
CA TYR A 149 -4.67 -0.34 10.79
C TYR A 149 -3.58 -1.39 10.67
N ARG A 150 -3.46 -2.27 11.69
CA ARG A 150 -2.46 -3.34 11.66
C ARG A 150 -2.72 -4.33 10.54
N ALA A 151 -3.95 -4.75 10.36
CA ALA A 151 -4.32 -5.66 9.29
C ALA A 151 -4.07 -5.05 7.90
N LEU A 152 -4.55 -3.82 7.67
CA LEU A 152 -4.36 -3.11 6.42
C LEU A 152 -2.89 -2.83 6.11
N GLY A 153 -2.10 -2.37 7.10
CA GLY A 153 -0.68 -2.09 6.91
C GLY A 153 0.17 -3.31 6.57
N ASN A 154 -0.23 -4.50 7.05
CA ASN A 154 0.43 -5.78 6.76
C ASN A 154 -0.09 -6.42 5.46
N ALA A 155 -1.21 -5.96 4.91
CA ALA A 155 -1.81 -6.53 3.71
C ALA A 155 -0.94 -6.31 2.46
N ILE A 156 -1.12 -7.21 1.50
CA ILE A 156 -0.70 -7.00 0.12
C ILE A 156 -1.83 -6.27 -0.59
N PRO A 157 -1.56 -5.21 -1.39
CA PRO A 157 -2.59 -4.51 -2.15
C PRO A 157 -3.36 -5.48 -3.08
N PRO A 158 -4.69 -5.65 -2.90
CA PRO A 158 -5.47 -6.64 -3.66
C PRO A 158 -5.36 -6.46 -5.17
N VAL A 159 -5.36 -5.23 -5.68
CA VAL A 159 -5.28 -4.98 -7.13
C VAL A 159 -3.93 -5.46 -7.68
N MET A 160 -2.80 -5.08 -7.08
CA MET A 160 -1.49 -5.57 -7.52
C MET A 160 -1.44 -7.10 -7.46
N PHE A 161 -1.93 -7.70 -6.37
CA PHE A 161 -1.89 -9.15 -6.19
C PHE A 161 -2.82 -9.88 -7.19
N TRP A 162 -3.93 -9.26 -7.60
CA TRP A 162 -4.82 -9.79 -8.63
C TRP A 162 -4.10 -10.01 -9.97
N TYR A 163 -3.25 -9.06 -10.38
CA TYR A 163 -2.45 -9.23 -11.61
C TYR A 163 -1.50 -10.41 -11.52
N VAL A 164 -0.85 -10.60 -10.39
CA VAL A 164 0.03 -11.75 -10.15
C VAL A 164 -0.76 -13.05 -10.17
N ALA A 165 -1.87 -13.12 -9.43
CA ALA A 165 -2.74 -14.31 -9.36
C ALA A 165 -3.30 -14.66 -10.73
N ASN A 166 -3.77 -13.66 -11.49
CA ASN A 166 -4.26 -13.85 -12.84
C ASN A 166 -3.17 -14.38 -13.81
N SER A 167 -1.92 -13.90 -13.65
CA SER A 167 -0.80 -14.45 -14.41
C SER A 167 -0.53 -15.92 -14.05
N VAL A 168 -0.59 -16.27 -12.76
CA VAL A 168 -0.46 -17.66 -12.31
C VAL A 168 -1.54 -18.55 -12.92
N CYS A 169 -2.81 -18.11 -12.87
CA CYS A 169 -3.94 -18.86 -13.48
C CYS A 169 -3.74 -19.06 -14.98
N ARG A 170 -3.33 -18.04 -15.72
CA ARG A 170 -3.08 -18.15 -17.16
C ARG A 170 -2.01 -19.21 -17.50
N HIS A 171 -0.93 -19.27 -16.73
CA HIS A 171 0.12 -20.27 -16.94
C HIS A 171 -0.38 -21.69 -16.64
N LEU A 172 -1.25 -21.87 -15.63
CA LEU A 172 -1.88 -23.15 -15.33
C LEU A 172 -2.87 -23.59 -16.42
N ASP A 173 -3.66 -22.66 -16.97
CA ASP A 173 -4.66 -22.96 -18.00
C ASP A 173 -4.04 -23.29 -19.36
N LEU A 174 -2.87 -22.76 -19.67
CA LEU A 174 -2.14 -23.08 -20.91
C LEU A 174 -1.59 -24.51 -20.92
N GLU A 175 -1.30 -25.08 -19.76
CA GLU A 175 -0.82 -26.48 -19.64
C GLU A 175 -1.97 -27.51 -19.71
N ASN A 176 -3.22 -27.09 -19.48
CA ASN A 176 -4.39 -27.97 -19.50
C ASN A 176 -5.08 -28.06 -20.89
N LYS A 177 -4.48 -27.49 -21.94
CA LYS A 177 -4.90 -27.59 -23.35
C LYS A 177 -3.90 -28.40 -24.17
#